data_4a277df436ab773771e9ad418b832adb
#
_entry.id   4a277df436ab773771e9ad418b832adb
#
_cell.length_a   1.000
_cell.length_b   1.000
_cell.length_c   1.000
_cell.angle_alpha   90.00
_cell.angle_beta   90.00
_cell.angle_gamma   90.00
#
_symmetry.space_group_name_H-M   'P 1'
#
loop_
_entity.id
_entity.type
_entity.pdbx_description
1 polymer ?
#
loop_
_entity_poly.entity_id
_entity_poly.type
_entity_poly.pdbx_seq_one_letter_code
_entity_poly.pdbx_strand_id
1 'polypeptide(L)'
;MMDMALRALADPRRREILALVSDRELAAGEIASRFEVTRPAISQHLGVLRAAGLVTERRAGTNRFYRARPRGAAELRSWLEAFWDDGLTRLQQVAEQEEADG
;
A
#
# COMPACT_ATOMS: atom_id res chain seq x y z
N MET A 1 7.52 2.72 9.91
CA MET A 1 7.76 4.02 9.31
C MET A 1 7.02 4.18 8.02
N MET A 2 6.54 5.38 7.75
CA MET A 2 5.69 5.66 6.61
C MET A 2 6.39 5.52 5.26
N ASP A 3 7.71 5.72 5.23
CA ASP A 3 8.50 5.59 4.00
C ASP A 3 8.38 4.20 3.37
N MET A 4 8.39 3.15 4.18
CA MET A 4 8.23 1.79 3.67
C MET A 4 6.83 1.58 3.07
N ALA A 5 5.79 2.10 3.70
CA ALA A 5 4.43 2.01 3.19
C ALA A 5 4.29 2.76 1.86
N LEU A 6 4.84 3.96 1.78
CA LEU A 6 4.80 4.75 0.54
C LEU A 6 5.56 4.08 -0.60
N ARG A 7 6.73 3.51 -0.33
CA ARG A 7 7.50 2.76 -1.32
C ARG A 7 6.75 1.51 -1.78
N ALA A 8 6.14 0.80 -0.84
CA ALA A 8 5.34 -0.38 -1.18
C ALA A 8 4.21 -0.01 -2.13
N LEU A 9 3.53 1.10 -1.90
CA LEU A 9 2.40 1.55 -2.70
C LEU A 9 2.80 2.33 -3.95
N ALA A 10 4.09 2.58 -4.17
CA ALA A 10 4.57 3.16 -5.42
C ALA A 10 4.42 2.21 -6.61
N ASP A 11 4.40 0.91 -6.37
CA ASP A 11 4.22 -0.10 -7.40
C ASP A 11 2.72 -0.35 -7.63
N PRO A 12 2.23 -0.20 -8.88
CA PRO A 12 0.80 -0.40 -9.18
C PRO A 12 0.31 -1.82 -8.86
N ARG A 13 1.14 -2.83 -9.07
CA ARG A 13 0.77 -4.21 -8.78
C ARG A 13 0.52 -4.42 -7.29
N ARG A 14 1.35 -3.83 -6.45
CA ARG A 14 1.17 -3.92 -5.00
C ARG A 14 -0.11 -3.23 -4.54
N ARG A 15 -0.48 -2.11 -5.16
CA ARG A 15 -1.77 -1.46 -4.88
C ARG A 15 -2.95 -2.36 -5.23
N GLU A 16 -2.87 -3.04 -6.38
CA GLU A 16 -3.91 -3.98 -6.80
C GLU A 16 -4.03 -5.16 -5.82
N ILE A 17 -2.90 -5.71 -5.38
CA ILE A 17 -2.89 -6.80 -4.40
C ILE A 17 -3.51 -6.34 -3.08
N LEU A 18 -3.10 -5.18 -2.58
CA LEU A 18 -3.64 -4.65 -1.32
C LEU A 18 -5.15 -4.45 -1.41
N ALA A 19 -5.65 -3.91 -2.51
CA ALA A 19 -7.08 -3.74 -2.73
C ALA A 19 -7.80 -5.09 -2.72
N LEU A 20 -7.20 -6.11 -3.30
CA LEU A 20 -7.78 -7.44 -3.39
C LEU A 20 -7.97 -8.10 -2.02
N VAL A 21 -7.05 -7.85 -1.09
CA VAL A 21 -7.08 -8.43 0.26
C VAL A 21 -7.60 -7.46 1.32
N SER A 22 -8.21 -6.34 0.90
CA SER A 22 -8.67 -5.31 1.84
C SER A 22 -9.86 -5.73 2.68
N ASP A 23 -10.75 -6.54 2.13
CA ASP A 23 -11.99 -6.98 2.80
C ASP A 23 -12.08 -8.50 2.97
N ARG A 24 -11.06 -9.24 2.55
CA ARG A 24 -11.04 -10.70 2.64
C ARG A 24 -9.63 -11.23 2.70
N GLU A 25 -9.49 -12.41 3.28
CA GLU A 25 -8.25 -13.14 3.32
C GLU A 25 -8.14 -14.04 2.08
N LEU A 26 -6.99 -14.02 1.42
CA LEU A 26 -6.73 -14.86 0.25
C LEU A 26 -5.40 -15.59 0.39
N ALA A 27 -5.35 -16.81 -0.12
CA ALA A 27 -4.11 -17.58 -0.21
C ALA A 27 -3.20 -16.98 -1.29
N ALA A 28 -1.89 -17.13 -1.09
CA ALA A 28 -0.90 -16.63 -2.06
C ALA A 28 -1.16 -17.15 -3.48
N GLY A 29 -1.54 -18.43 -3.62
CA GLY A 29 -1.87 -19.00 -4.92
C GLY A 29 -3.11 -18.38 -5.56
N GLU A 30 -4.11 -18.05 -4.76
CA GLU A 30 -5.31 -17.37 -5.24
C GLU A 30 -4.99 -15.95 -5.73
N ILE A 31 -4.14 -15.24 -5.00
CA ILE A 31 -3.69 -13.92 -5.41
C ILE A 31 -2.94 -14.01 -6.73
N ALA A 32 -1.99 -14.94 -6.83
CA ALA A 32 -1.20 -15.12 -8.05
C ALA A 32 -2.07 -15.45 -9.26
N SER A 33 -3.14 -16.21 -9.09
CA SER A 33 -4.03 -16.59 -10.18
C SER A 33 -4.78 -15.41 -10.80
N ARG A 34 -4.83 -14.28 -10.11
CA ARG A 34 -5.53 -13.07 -10.56
C ARG A 34 -4.68 -12.16 -11.45
N PHE A 35 -3.39 -12.48 -11.59
CA PHE A 35 -2.45 -11.62 -12.30
C PHE A 35 -1.64 -12.44 -13.29
N GLU A 36 -1.20 -11.80 -14.37
CA GLU A 36 -0.31 -12.40 -15.36
C GLU A 36 1.15 -12.24 -14.95
N VAL A 37 1.48 -12.70 -13.75
CA VAL A 37 2.84 -12.66 -13.20
C VAL A 37 3.14 -13.98 -12.54
N THR A 38 4.43 -14.25 -12.34
CA THR A 38 4.85 -15.50 -11.70
C THR A 38 4.53 -15.49 -10.23
N ARG A 39 4.36 -16.68 -9.66
CA ARG A 39 4.14 -16.83 -8.23
C ARG A 39 5.29 -16.27 -7.37
N PRO A 40 6.57 -16.46 -7.76
CA PRO A 40 7.67 -15.80 -7.04
C PRO A 40 7.56 -14.27 -7.05
N ALA A 41 7.12 -13.66 -8.14
CA ALA A 41 6.92 -12.22 -8.20
C ALA A 41 5.82 -11.76 -7.23
N ILE A 42 4.70 -12.49 -7.16
CA ILE A 42 3.64 -12.22 -6.19
C ILE A 42 4.16 -12.36 -4.76
N SER A 43 4.95 -13.39 -4.47
CA SER A 43 5.55 -13.58 -3.15
C SER A 43 6.45 -12.42 -2.76
N GLN A 44 7.22 -11.86 -3.69
CA GLN A 44 8.04 -10.67 -3.45
C GLN A 44 7.18 -9.46 -3.13
N HIS A 45 6.11 -9.23 -3.88
CA HIS A 45 5.20 -8.12 -3.62
C HIS A 45 4.52 -8.25 -2.24
N LEU A 46 4.08 -9.45 -1.89
CA LEU A 46 3.49 -9.72 -0.57
C LEU A 46 4.50 -9.51 0.55
N GLY A 47 5.76 -9.91 0.34
CA GLY A 47 6.83 -9.67 1.29
C GLY A 47 7.08 -8.19 1.54
N VAL A 48 7.07 -7.37 0.50
CA VAL A 48 7.23 -5.91 0.60
C VAL A 48 6.04 -5.30 1.37
N LEU A 49 4.82 -5.70 1.02
CA LEU A 49 3.61 -5.21 1.71
C LEU A 49 3.60 -5.60 3.19
N ARG A 50 4.02 -6.81 3.50
CA ARG A 50 4.11 -7.29 4.87
C ARG A 50 5.16 -6.54 5.67
N ALA A 51 6.36 -6.36 5.11
CA ALA A 51 7.44 -5.60 5.75
C ALA A 51 7.03 -4.15 6.01
N ALA A 52 6.20 -3.59 5.14
CA ALA A 52 5.67 -2.23 5.29
C ALA A 52 4.50 -2.14 6.29
N GLY A 53 4.06 -3.27 6.87
CA GLY A 53 2.96 -3.28 7.83
C GLY A 53 1.58 -3.09 7.23
N LEU A 54 1.42 -3.34 5.93
CA LEU A 54 0.16 -3.14 5.22
C LEU A 54 -0.69 -4.41 5.11
N VAL A 55 -0.06 -5.58 5.18
CA VAL A 55 -0.75 -6.86 5.20
C VAL A 55 -0.23 -7.73 6.32
N THR A 56 -1.07 -8.68 6.77
CA THR A 56 -0.69 -9.74 7.69
C THR A 56 -0.67 -11.07 6.96
N GLU A 57 0.17 -11.97 7.43
CA GLU A 57 0.27 -13.34 6.93
C GLU A 57 -0.21 -14.30 8.00
N ARG A 58 -1.03 -15.26 7.61
CA ARG A 58 -1.45 -16.36 8.47
C ARG A 58 -1.10 -17.68 7.78
N ARG A 59 -0.45 -18.56 8.49
CA ARG A 59 -0.12 -19.91 7.99
C ARG A 59 -1.17 -20.91 8.45
N ALA A 60 -1.58 -21.77 7.51
CA ALA A 60 -2.45 -22.91 7.79
C ALA A 60 -1.98 -24.07 6.93
N GLY A 61 -1.35 -25.06 7.56
CA GLY A 61 -0.70 -26.16 6.85
C GLY A 61 0.42 -25.66 5.95
N THR A 62 0.36 -25.99 4.68
CA THR A 62 1.31 -25.54 3.65
C THR A 62 0.90 -24.23 2.99
N ASN A 63 -0.26 -23.70 3.36
CA ASN A 63 -0.81 -22.47 2.76
C ASN A 63 -0.46 -21.24 3.60
N ARG A 64 -0.27 -20.13 2.89
CA ARG A 64 -0.11 -18.80 3.48
C ARG A 64 -1.24 -17.92 3.00
N PHE A 65 -1.93 -17.30 3.95
CA PHE A 65 -3.06 -16.42 3.69
C PHE A 65 -2.69 -15.00 4.05
N TYR A 66 -3.17 -14.06 3.24
CA TYR A 66 -2.85 -12.65 3.39
C TYR A 66 -4.12 -11.82 3.47
N ARG A 67 -4.08 -10.82 4.32
CA ARG A 67 -5.17 -9.87 4.48
C ARG A 67 -4.58 -8.50 4.81
N ALA A 68 -5.25 -7.43 4.36
CA ALA A 68 -4.84 -6.07 4.73
C ALA A 68 -4.87 -5.91 6.25
N ARG A 69 -3.85 -5.22 6.78
CA ARG A 69 -3.75 -4.93 8.20
C ARG A 69 -4.47 -3.62 8.48
N PRO A 70 -5.58 -3.64 9.25
CA PRO A 70 -6.38 -2.42 9.46
C PRO A 70 -5.60 -1.28 10.09
N ARG A 71 -4.70 -1.58 11.04
CA ARG A 71 -3.89 -0.57 11.71
C ARG A 71 -2.92 0.11 10.75
N GLY A 72 -2.30 -0.65 9.85
CA GLY A 72 -1.41 -0.11 8.83
C GLY A 72 -2.15 0.82 7.87
N ALA A 73 -3.34 0.43 7.46
CA ALA A 73 -4.18 1.25 6.59
C ALA A 73 -4.60 2.55 7.31
N ALA A 74 -4.97 2.48 8.59
CA ALA A 74 -5.34 3.64 9.38
C ALA A 74 -4.17 4.62 9.57
N GLU A 75 -2.99 4.11 9.84
CA GLU A 75 -1.79 4.93 9.98
C GLU A 75 -1.44 5.65 8.67
N LEU A 76 -1.54 4.94 7.55
CA LEU A 76 -1.31 5.51 6.23
C LEU A 76 -2.32 6.61 5.93
N ARG A 77 -3.59 6.36 6.20
CA ARG A 77 -4.66 7.33 6.00
C ARG A 77 -4.40 8.61 6.80
N SER A 78 -4.06 8.47 8.08
CA SER A 78 -3.77 9.62 8.94
C SER A 78 -2.59 10.45 8.41
N TRP A 79 -1.54 9.76 7.96
CA TRP A 79 -0.38 10.43 7.39
C TRP A 79 -0.73 11.20 6.12
N LEU A 80 -1.51 10.59 5.24
CA LEU A 80 -1.94 11.23 3.99
C LEU A 80 -2.83 12.43 4.23
N GLU A 81 -3.75 12.34 5.19
CA GLU A 81 -4.61 13.46 5.57
C GLU A 81 -3.79 14.65 6.08
N ALA A 82 -2.82 14.39 6.96
CA ALA A 82 -1.94 15.43 7.47
C ALA A 82 -1.09 16.06 6.37
N PHE A 83 -0.53 15.22 5.49
CA PHE A 83 0.25 15.70 4.35
C PHE A 83 -0.61 16.54 3.40
N TRP A 84 -1.84 16.09 3.13
CA TRP A 84 -2.78 16.79 2.25
C TRP A 84 -3.13 18.16 2.81
N ASP A 85 -3.51 18.22 4.09
CA ASP A 85 -3.93 19.46 4.72
C ASP A 85 -2.79 20.46 4.88
N ASP A 86 -1.63 20.01 5.34
CA ASP A 86 -0.49 20.89 5.62
C ASP A 86 0.45 21.08 4.44
N GLY A 87 0.87 19.97 3.82
CA GLY A 87 1.88 19.97 2.79
C GLY A 87 1.39 20.50 1.46
N LEU A 88 0.26 19.99 0.98
CA LEU A 88 -0.28 20.40 -0.32
C LEU A 88 -0.88 21.80 -0.28
N THR A 89 -1.44 22.20 0.84
CA THR A 89 -1.93 23.58 1.01
C THR A 89 -0.79 24.57 0.91
N ARG A 90 0.35 24.26 1.52
CA ARG A 90 1.56 25.11 1.40
C ARG A 90 2.06 25.20 -0.03
N LEU A 91 2.09 24.08 -0.74
CA LEU A 91 2.50 24.07 -2.15
C LEU A 91 1.56 24.91 -3.01
N GLN A 92 0.26 24.83 -2.77
CA GLN A 92 -0.74 25.63 -3.45
C GLN A 92 -0.51 27.12 -3.20
N GLN A 93 -0.25 27.52 -1.96
CA GLN A 93 0.02 28.92 -1.60
C GLN A 93 1.27 29.45 -2.28
N VAL A 94 2.33 28.64 -2.35
CA VAL A 94 3.58 29.01 -3.04
C VAL A 94 3.31 29.22 -4.55
N ALA A 95 2.56 28.31 -5.16
CA ALA A 95 2.22 28.41 -6.58
C ALA A 95 1.39 29.68 -6.88
N GLU A 96 0.41 29.98 -6.03
CA GLU A 96 -0.41 31.19 -6.16
C GLU A 96 0.43 32.44 -6.03
N GLN A 97 1.39 32.46 -5.11
CA GLN A 97 2.28 33.61 -4.92
C GLN A 97 3.21 33.82 -6.14
N GLU A 98 3.73 32.73 -6.69
CA GLU A 98 4.55 32.78 -7.90
C GLU A 98 3.76 33.35 -9.08
N GLU A 99 2.50 32.97 -9.24
CA GLU A 99 1.63 33.53 -10.27
C GLU A 99 1.38 35.02 -10.06
N ALA A 100 1.18 35.44 -8.81
CA ALA A 100 0.97 36.85 -8.48
C ALA A 100 2.21 37.70 -8.72
N ASP A 101 3.40 37.15 -8.50
CA ASP A 101 4.68 37.84 -8.70
C ASP A 101 5.14 37.79 -10.16
N GLY A 102 4.62 36.88 -10.91
CA GLY A 102 4.95 36.70 -12.33
C GLY A 102 4.08 37.56 -13.19
#